data_b0d1cbe2fa507e92af0686701cfe9be1
#
_entry.id   b0d1cbe2fa507e92af0686701cfe9be1
#
_cell.length_a   1.000
_cell.length_b   1.000
_cell.length_c   1.000
_cell.angle_alpha   90.00
_cell.angle_beta   90.00
_cell.angle_gamma   90.00
#
_symmetry.space_group_name_H-M   'P 1'
#
loop_
_entity.id
_entity.type
_entity.pdbx_description
1 polymer ?
#
loop_
_entity_poly.entity_id
_entity_poly.type
_entity_poly.pdbx_seq_one_letter_code
_entity_poly.pdbx_strand_id
1 'polypeptide(L)'
;KVNRLGVDLLAVYDRFELIDNLPKEVNYVDAHVECGSNKKFDVSGEVTYDKTKHQVKYAAKADTLKNRMKYNGETYELVINVKVNELANQNSVAKNQGTSIINKVEKDTNIITVYFPKIPVKEVQQNGKDVNGRNDGKKGTPTAPLNAGSEVQYLVTQKWHTKGVDAASDHYKQFSIQDPIEARLTYKEGSAQVIDKSKGKDITSEGTLTYDSNSRTLKWEASANFLSNNLLDGREIQLIFTAKTPLQSEKNIDNQAVVAVDNVSNKTNVVTIGVDPNLPQVIVPKTGSTHLVTTLVVSLLLLVLATFSYVVLKFN
;
A
#
# COMPACT_ATOMS: atom_id res chain seq x y z
N LYS A 1 -6.88 18.95 29.41
CA LYS A 1 -6.14 19.40 30.60
C LYS A 1 -7.03 20.34 31.40
N VAL A 2 -7.35 19.97 32.63
CA VAL A 2 -8.18 20.78 33.53
C VAL A 2 -7.26 21.74 34.32
N ASN A 3 -7.35 23.04 34.09
CA ASN A 3 -6.52 24.03 34.76
C ASN A 3 -7.16 24.51 36.08
N ARG A 4 -6.33 24.69 37.10
CA ARG A 4 -6.73 25.30 38.35
C ARG A 4 -6.94 26.80 38.15
N LEU A 5 -8.15 27.27 38.41
CA LEU A 5 -8.47 28.70 38.48
C LEU A 5 -8.36 29.17 39.95
N GLY A 6 -7.23 29.75 40.34
CA GLY A 6 -7.05 30.44 41.60
C GLY A 6 -7.18 29.60 42.88
N VAL A 7 -6.60 30.05 43.98
CA VAL A 7 -6.41 29.28 45.22
C VAL A 7 -7.72 29.10 46.02
N ASP A 8 -8.74 29.87 45.78
CA ASP A 8 -9.93 29.95 46.67
C ASP A 8 -11.27 29.61 46.00
N LEU A 9 -11.26 29.22 44.75
CA LEU A 9 -12.47 28.75 44.09
C LEU A 9 -12.44 27.22 44.06
N LEU A 10 -13.15 26.59 44.99
CA LEU A 10 -13.69 25.24 44.81
C LEU A 10 -14.61 25.30 43.60
N ALA A 11 -14.03 25.31 42.41
CA ALA A 11 -14.78 25.21 41.17
C ALA A 11 -15.40 23.81 41.14
N VAL A 12 -16.65 23.75 41.61
CA VAL A 12 -17.47 22.55 41.45
C VAL A 12 -17.82 22.48 39.99
N TYR A 13 -17.24 21.53 39.31
CA TYR A 13 -17.66 21.25 37.95
C TYR A 13 -18.96 20.45 37.98
N ASP A 14 -19.98 20.95 37.31
CA ASP A 14 -21.28 20.28 37.19
C ASP A 14 -21.30 19.25 36.09
N ARG A 15 -20.38 19.37 35.13
CA ARG A 15 -20.31 18.50 33.97
C ARG A 15 -18.87 18.39 33.47
N PHE A 16 -18.44 17.15 33.19
CA PHE A 16 -17.21 16.84 32.48
C PHE A 16 -17.45 15.65 31.54
N GLU A 17 -17.29 15.89 30.26
CA GLU A 17 -17.48 14.87 29.23
C GLU A 17 -16.34 14.92 28.23
N LEU A 18 -15.95 13.74 27.74
CA LEU A 18 -15.06 13.55 26.60
C LEU A 18 -15.83 12.74 25.55
N ILE A 19 -15.90 13.24 24.35
CA ILE A 19 -16.68 12.66 23.26
C ILE A 19 -15.78 12.48 22.05
N ASP A 20 -15.88 11.33 21.41
CA ASP A 20 -15.17 11.03 20.18
C ASP A 20 -16.12 10.36 19.17
N ASN A 21 -16.29 10.99 18.01
CA ASN A 21 -17.03 10.42 16.89
C ASN A 21 -16.05 9.66 16.02
N LEU A 22 -15.99 8.34 16.19
CA LEU A 22 -15.04 7.51 15.51
C LEU A 22 -15.22 7.57 13.97
N PRO A 23 -14.13 7.65 13.20
CA PRO A 23 -14.22 7.59 11.75
C PRO A 23 -14.72 6.22 11.30
N LYS A 24 -15.43 6.18 10.18
CA LYS A 24 -16.03 4.95 9.63
C LYS A 24 -15.01 3.88 9.22
N GLU A 25 -13.75 4.26 9.08
CA GLU A 25 -12.61 3.40 8.73
C GLU A 25 -12.15 2.49 9.87
N VAL A 26 -12.72 2.65 11.07
CA VAL A 26 -12.35 1.84 12.24
C VAL A 26 -13.56 1.21 12.89
N ASN A 27 -13.34 0.10 13.59
CA ASN A 27 -14.32 -0.55 14.45
C ASN A 27 -13.89 -0.34 15.91
N TYR A 28 -14.83 0.04 16.76
CA TYR A 28 -14.62 0.13 18.19
C TYR A 28 -14.29 -1.23 18.80
N VAL A 29 -13.29 -1.27 19.70
CA VAL A 29 -12.93 -2.46 20.48
C VAL A 29 -13.29 -2.25 21.94
N ASP A 30 -12.63 -1.30 22.60
CA ASP A 30 -12.89 -0.90 23.97
C ASP A 30 -12.45 0.55 24.22
N ALA A 31 -12.81 1.10 25.40
CA ALA A 31 -12.33 2.39 25.84
C ALA A 31 -12.25 2.47 27.36
N HIS A 32 -11.34 3.29 27.86
CA HIS A 32 -11.20 3.61 29.27
C HIS A 32 -10.69 5.05 29.47
N VAL A 33 -10.73 5.52 30.71
CA VAL A 33 -10.17 6.82 31.06
C VAL A 33 -8.87 6.64 31.82
N GLU A 34 -7.88 7.46 31.51
CA GLU A 34 -6.63 7.56 32.23
C GLU A 34 -6.52 8.91 32.94
N CYS A 35 -5.84 8.94 34.10
CA CYS A 35 -5.56 10.13 34.85
C CYS A 35 -4.06 10.23 35.18
N GLY A 36 -3.45 11.33 34.78
CA GLY A 36 -1.99 11.50 34.90
C GLY A 36 -1.19 10.60 33.99
N SER A 37 0.02 10.22 34.40
CA SER A 37 0.94 9.42 33.56
C SER A 37 0.48 7.96 33.47
N ASN A 38 -0.42 7.65 32.56
CA ASN A 38 -0.87 6.29 32.17
C ASN A 38 -1.51 5.47 33.32
N LYS A 39 -2.18 6.12 34.25
CA LYS A 39 -2.92 5.42 35.31
C LYS A 39 -4.39 5.30 34.93
N LYS A 40 -4.84 4.07 34.72
CA LYS A 40 -6.25 3.78 34.46
C LYS A 40 -7.10 4.38 35.60
N PHE A 41 -8.02 5.25 35.23
CA PHE A 41 -8.98 5.86 36.16
C PHE A 41 -10.24 5.01 36.16
N ASP A 42 -10.52 4.33 37.27
CA ASP A 42 -11.69 3.46 37.38
C ASP A 42 -12.98 4.31 37.43
N VAL A 43 -13.62 4.40 36.28
CA VAL A 43 -14.90 5.08 36.05
C VAL A 43 -15.90 4.12 35.42
N SER A 44 -15.89 2.87 35.86
CA SER A 44 -16.75 1.80 35.36
C SER A 44 -18.23 2.28 35.25
N GLY A 45 -18.80 2.08 34.05
CA GLY A 45 -20.17 2.47 33.73
C GLY A 45 -20.36 3.96 33.37
N GLU A 46 -19.28 4.75 33.27
CA GLU A 46 -19.31 6.13 32.79
C GLU A 46 -18.79 6.27 31.34
N VAL A 47 -18.08 5.25 30.82
CA VAL A 47 -17.68 5.17 29.41
C VAL A 47 -18.72 4.37 28.65
N THR A 48 -19.26 4.95 27.59
CA THR A 48 -20.28 4.33 26.74
C THR A 48 -19.90 4.38 25.27
N TYR A 49 -20.35 3.38 24.50
CA TYR A 49 -20.25 3.38 23.05
C TYR A 49 -21.65 3.31 22.44
N ASP A 50 -22.00 4.35 21.67
CA ASP A 50 -23.22 4.39 20.86
C ASP A 50 -22.91 3.85 19.45
N LYS A 51 -23.33 2.63 19.19
CA LYS A 51 -23.09 1.95 17.90
C LYS A 51 -23.78 2.66 16.73
N THR A 52 -24.92 3.30 16.96
CA THR A 52 -25.68 3.99 15.91
C THR A 52 -24.99 5.26 15.46
N LYS A 53 -24.46 6.01 16.41
CA LYS A 53 -23.69 7.24 16.16
C LYS A 53 -22.22 7.01 15.91
N HIS A 54 -21.75 5.80 16.10
CA HIS A 54 -20.32 5.44 16.10
C HIS A 54 -19.50 6.34 17.04
N GLN A 55 -20.03 6.59 18.22
CA GLN A 55 -19.54 7.56 19.18
C GLN A 55 -19.13 6.90 20.50
N VAL A 56 -17.95 7.22 20.98
CA VAL A 56 -17.51 6.90 22.34
C VAL A 56 -17.68 8.15 23.20
N LYS A 57 -18.24 7.98 24.37
CA LYS A 57 -18.47 9.06 25.32
C LYS A 57 -18.06 8.63 26.72
N TYR A 58 -17.26 9.44 27.38
CA TYR A 58 -17.12 9.48 28.83
C TYR A 58 -17.95 10.61 29.37
N ALA A 59 -18.79 10.34 30.36
CA ALA A 59 -19.56 11.34 31.06
C ALA A 59 -19.42 11.11 32.57
N ALA A 60 -18.68 11.98 33.25
CA ALA A 60 -18.43 11.86 34.67
C ALA A 60 -19.72 11.98 35.46
N LYS A 61 -20.00 11.02 36.36
CA LYS A 61 -21.11 11.07 37.28
C LYS A 61 -20.87 12.08 38.39
N ALA A 62 -21.93 12.51 39.05
CA ALA A 62 -21.85 13.48 40.14
C ALA A 62 -20.88 13.05 41.28
N ASP A 63 -20.86 11.77 41.63
CA ASP A 63 -19.94 11.24 42.62
C ASP A 63 -18.48 11.31 42.14
N THR A 64 -18.23 10.96 40.90
CA THR A 64 -16.91 11.06 40.26
C THR A 64 -16.42 12.50 40.23
N LEU A 65 -17.28 13.44 39.81
CA LEU A 65 -16.97 14.87 39.80
C LEU A 65 -16.62 15.39 41.21
N LYS A 66 -17.39 15.00 42.20
CA LYS A 66 -17.24 15.51 43.58
C LYS A 66 -16.07 14.86 44.32
N ASN A 67 -15.95 13.54 44.24
CA ASN A 67 -15.14 12.78 45.18
C ASN A 67 -13.87 12.16 44.56
N ARG A 68 -13.79 12.05 43.23
CA ARG A 68 -12.72 11.29 42.56
C ARG A 68 -11.84 12.13 41.64
N MET A 69 -12.41 13.15 41.00
CA MET A 69 -11.63 14.01 40.09
C MET A 69 -10.87 15.07 40.89
N LYS A 70 -9.62 15.27 40.58
CA LYS A 70 -8.77 16.30 41.13
C LYS A 70 -8.57 17.39 40.10
N TYR A 71 -8.97 18.61 40.47
CA TYR A 71 -8.93 19.78 39.57
C TYR A 71 -7.64 20.60 39.71
N ASN A 72 -6.57 19.98 40.13
CA ASN A 72 -5.28 20.63 40.44
C ASN A 72 -4.28 20.56 39.27
N GLY A 73 -4.76 20.55 38.04
CA GLY A 73 -3.94 20.51 36.84
C GLY A 73 -3.69 19.08 36.31
N GLU A 74 -4.38 18.07 36.83
CA GLU A 74 -4.31 16.71 36.28
C GLU A 74 -4.92 16.66 34.88
N THR A 75 -4.38 15.74 34.07
CA THR A 75 -4.87 15.46 32.73
C THR A 75 -5.74 14.21 32.80
N TYR A 76 -6.92 14.28 32.19
CA TYR A 76 -7.80 13.11 31.96
C TYR A 76 -7.86 12.83 30.47
N GLU A 77 -7.64 11.60 30.10
CA GLU A 77 -7.58 11.13 28.72
C GLU A 77 -8.56 10.00 28.49
N LEU A 78 -9.41 10.13 27.47
CA LEU A 78 -10.23 9.04 26.99
C LEU A 78 -9.39 8.26 25.99
N VAL A 79 -8.98 7.05 26.37
CA VAL A 79 -8.22 6.12 25.52
C VAL A 79 -9.21 5.18 24.85
N ILE A 80 -9.18 5.13 23.53
CA ILE A 80 -10.09 4.33 22.72
C ILE A 80 -9.27 3.36 21.86
N ASN A 81 -9.47 2.07 22.06
CA ASN A 81 -8.89 1.03 21.23
C ASN A 81 -9.81 0.73 20.03
N VAL A 82 -9.25 0.80 18.85
CA VAL A 82 -9.99 0.59 17.61
C VAL A 82 -9.25 -0.40 16.70
N LYS A 83 -10.00 -1.06 15.83
CA LYS A 83 -9.46 -1.93 14.77
C LYS A 83 -9.80 -1.32 13.42
N VAL A 84 -8.80 -1.17 12.58
CA VAL A 84 -8.97 -0.76 11.18
C VAL A 84 -9.84 -1.76 10.45
N ASN A 85 -10.77 -1.28 9.63
CA ASN A 85 -11.71 -2.10 8.86
C ASN A 85 -11.49 -1.97 7.33
N GLU A 86 -12.32 -2.66 6.55
CA GLU A 86 -12.19 -2.69 5.10
C GLU A 86 -12.42 -1.33 4.42
N LEU A 87 -13.14 -0.40 5.06
CA LEU A 87 -13.34 0.94 4.50
C LEU A 87 -12.06 1.77 4.49
N ALA A 88 -11.13 1.50 5.40
CA ALA A 88 -9.81 2.11 5.39
C ALA A 88 -9.04 1.79 4.10
N ASN A 89 -9.22 0.58 3.57
CA ASN A 89 -8.62 0.16 2.31
C ASN A 89 -9.15 0.97 1.12
N GLN A 90 -10.41 1.38 1.17
CA GLN A 90 -11.05 2.15 0.11
C GLN A 90 -10.71 3.65 0.20
N ASN A 91 -10.75 4.21 1.40
CA ASN A 91 -10.58 5.65 1.61
C ASN A 91 -9.11 6.06 1.80
N SER A 92 -8.27 5.13 2.27
CA SER A 92 -6.84 5.35 2.53
C SER A 92 -6.50 6.49 3.51
N VAL A 93 -7.50 7.16 4.07
CA VAL A 93 -7.35 8.28 5.01
C VAL A 93 -8.51 8.26 6.00
N ALA A 94 -8.22 8.37 7.28
CA ALA A 94 -9.21 8.65 8.32
C ALA A 94 -8.87 9.96 9.02
N LYS A 95 -9.89 10.74 9.35
CA LYS A 95 -9.77 11.95 10.16
C LYS A 95 -10.57 11.77 11.44
N ASN A 96 -9.96 12.11 12.56
CA ASN A 96 -10.60 12.04 13.86
C ASN A 96 -10.43 13.34 14.65
N GLN A 97 -11.46 13.70 15.39
CA GLN A 97 -11.49 14.86 16.27
C GLN A 97 -12.39 14.56 17.45
N GLY A 98 -11.86 14.75 18.64
CA GLY A 98 -12.64 14.62 19.88
C GLY A 98 -13.16 15.98 20.37
N THR A 99 -14.12 15.94 21.27
CA THR A 99 -14.71 17.10 21.91
C THR A 99 -14.66 16.95 23.43
N SER A 100 -14.27 17.98 24.13
CA SER A 100 -14.35 18.07 25.60
C SER A 100 -15.43 19.05 26.01
N ILE A 101 -16.24 18.68 27.01
CA ILE A 101 -17.27 19.54 27.57
C ILE A 101 -17.01 19.69 29.06
N ILE A 102 -16.79 20.92 29.50
CA ILE A 102 -16.63 21.26 30.91
C ILE A 102 -17.69 22.30 31.25
N ASN A 103 -18.63 21.92 32.11
CA ASN A 103 -19.83 22.72 32.43
C ASN A 103 -20.60 23.07 31.14
N LYS A 104 -20.61 24.35 30.76
CA LYS A 104 -21.27 24.89 29.55
C LYS A 104 -20.27 25.14 28.39
N VAL A 105 -18.98 24.86 28.60
CA VAL A 105 -17.94 25.15 27.62
C VAL A 105 -17.59 23.88 26.87
N GLU A 106 -17.80 23.93 25.57
CA GLU A 106 -17.43 22.88 24.62
C GLU A 106 -16.17 23.30 23.84
N LYS A 107 -15.22 22.38 23.70
CA LYS A 107 -13.96 22.59 22.95
C LYS A 107 -13.60 21.34 22.19
N ASP A 108 -13.36 21.52 20.90
CA ASP A 108 -12.81 20.47 20.05
C ASP A 108 -11.31 20.35 20.24
N THR A 109 -10.81 19.13 20.06
CA THR A 109 -9.38 18.86 19.92
C THR A 109 -8.90 19.28 18.53
N ASN A 110 -7.60 19.22 18.29
CA ASN A 110 -7.08 19.24 16.93
C ASN A 110 -7.59 18.02 16.13
N ILE A 111 -7.66 18.18 14.80
CA ILE A 111 -7.95 17.06 13.89
C ILE A 111 -6.67 16.23 13.73
N ILE A 112 -6.79 14.93 13.94
CA ILE A 112 -5.74 13.97 13.61
C ILE A 112 -6.09 13.30 12.29
N THR A 113 -5.10 13.17 11.40
CA THR A 113 -5.24 12.48 10.13
C THR A 113 -4.35 11.24 10.12
N VAL A 114 -4.97 10.07 9.91
CA VAL A 114 -4.27 8.79 9.75
C VAL A 114 -4.35 8.38 8.30
N TYR A 115 -3.19 8.02 7.72
CA TYR A 115 -3.08 7.55 6.34
C TYR A 115 -2.88 6.04 6.34
N PHE A 116 -3.69 5.35 5.53
CA PHE A 116 -3.56 3.91 5.30
C PHE A 116 -2.83 3.66 3.98
N PRO A 117 -2.14 2.52 3.83
CA PRO A 117 -1.58 2.13 2.53
C PRO A 117 -2.68 2.07 1.47
N LYS A 118 -2.36 2.51 0.25
CA LYS A 118 -3.31 2.39 -0.88
C LYS A 118 -3.57 0.92 -1.19
N ILE A 119 -4.71 0.62 -1.80
CA ILE A 119 -5.00 -0.73 -2.29
C ILE A 119 -3.92 -1.11 -3.31
N PRO A 120 -3.27 -2.28 -3.15
CA PRO A 120 -2.26 -2.73 -4.09
C PRO A 120 -2.89 -3.09 -5.45
N VAL A 121 -2.13 -2.89 -6.52
CA VAL A 121 -2.58 -3.15 -7.88
C VAL A 121 -1.72 -4.27 -8.49
N LYS A 122 -2.37 -5.16 -9.24
CA LYS A 122 -1.71 -6.18 -10.03
C LYS A 122 -1.94 -5.94 -11.52
N GLU A 123 -0.88 -6.11 -12.29
CA GLU A 123 -0.88 -6.04 -13.74
C GLU A 123 -0.28 -7.32 -14.33
N VAL A 124 -0.64 -7.66 -15.55
CA VAL A 124 0.00 -8.71 -16.34
C VAL A 124 0.31 -8.19 -17.73
N GLN A 125 1.56 -8.38 -18.16
CA GLN A 125 2.08 -7.82 -19.41
C GLN A 125 2.80 -8.89 -20.24
N GLN A 126 2.77 -8.71 -21.56
CA GLN A 126 3.62 -9.42 -22.49
C GLN A 126 4.33 -8.39 -23.39
N ASN A 127 5.66 -8.43 -23.43
CA ASN A 127 6.47 -7.46 -24.17
C ASN A 127 6.11 -5.99 -23.85
N GLY A 128 5.85 -5.68 -22.55
CA GLY A 128 5.51 -4.35 -22.06
C GLY A 128 4.08 -3.90 -22.40
N LYS A 129 3.24 -4.76 -22.98
CA LYS A 129 1.82 -4.46 -23.26
C LYS A 129 0.92 -5.18 -22.28
N ASP A 130 -0.09 -4.47 -21.78
CA ASP A 130 -1.14 -5.05 -20.95
C ASP A 130 -1.89 -6.14 -21.73
N VAL A 131 -1.99 -7.33 -21.10
CA VAL A 131 -2.71 -8.49 -21.64
C VAL A 131 -3.82 -8.96 -20.69
N ASN A 132 -4.19 -8.12 -19.71
CA ASN A 132 -5.24 -8.42 -18.77
C ASN A 132 -6.62 -8.41 -19.43
N GLY A 133 -7.35 -9.51 -19.36
CA GLY A 133 -8.72 -9.61 -19.82
C GLY A 133 -9.78 -8.98 -18.92
N ARG A 134 -9.39 -8.37 -17.79
CA ARG A 134 -10.29 -7.78 -16.78
C ARG A 134 -10.05 -6.29 -16.58
N ASN A 135 -9.99 -5.51 -17.63
CA ASN A 135 -9.72 -4.08 -17.52
C ASN A 135 -10.81 -3.27 -16.77
N ASP A 136 -11.99 -3.84 -16.55
CA ASP A 136 -13.12 -3.18 -15.88
C ASP A 136 -13.41 -3.70 -14.46
N GLY A 137 -12.55 -4.55 -13.91
CA GLY A 137 -12.74 -5.19 -12.60
C GLY A 137 -13.80 -6.31 -12.60
N LYS A 138 -14.46 -6.58 -13.72
CA LYS A 138 -15.45 -7.66 -13.90
C LYS A 138 -14.77 -8.92 -14.43
N LYS A 139 -15.38 -10.08 -14.15
CA LYS A 139 -14.94 -11.37 -14.65
C LYS A 139 -15.14 -11.41 -16.18
N GLY A 140 -14.07 -11.10 -16.93
CA GLY A 140 -14.08 -11.04 -18.39
C GLY A 140 -13.29 -12.21 -19.00
N THR A 141 -13.69 -12.62 -20.21
CA THR A 141 -12.86 -13.49 -21.04
C THR A 141 -11.81 -12.60 -21.73
N PRO A 142 -10.50 -12.97 -21.69
CA PRO A 142 -9.48 -12.22 -22.40
C PRO A 142 -9.85 -12.07 -23.87
N THR A 143 -9.84 -10.84 -24.37
CA THR A 143 -10.18 -10.54 -25.78
C THR A 143 -9.08 -10.94 -26.73
N ALA A 144 -7.83 -11.13 -26.23
CA ALA A 144 -6.69 -11.58 -26.99
C ALA A 144 -5.97 -12.69 -26.21
N PRO A 145 -6.21 -13.97 -26.52
CA PRO A 145 -5.48 -15.06 -25.90
C PRO A 145 -3.99 -15.01 -26.29
N LEU A 146 -3.16 -15.53 -25.40
CA LEU A 146 -1.72 -15.62 -25.58
C LEU A 146 -1.34 -16.93 -26.23
N ASN A 147 -0.17 -16.98 -26.85
CA ASN A 147 0.40 -18.22 -27.34
C ASN A 147 0.72 -19.19 -26.22
N ALA A 148 0.52 -20.47 -26.45
CA ALA A 148 0.91 -21.53 -25.51
C ALA A 148 2.43 -21.50 -25.27
N GLY A 149 2.83 -21.71 -24.00
CA GLY A 149 4.22 -21.69 -23.56
C GLY A 149 4.91 -20.32 -23.61
N SER A 150 4.18 -19.25 -23.88
CA SER A 150 4.74 -17.89 -23.88
C SER A 150 5.04 -17.38 -22.50
N GLU A 151 5.98 -16.45 -22.39
CA GLU A 151 6.29 -15.78 -21.13
C GLU A 151 5.41 -14.55 -20.96
N VAL A 152 4.90 -14.38 -19.75
CA VAL A 152 4.18 -13.19 -19.28
C VAL A 152 4.82 -12.65 -18.01
N GLN A 153 4.77 -11.36 -17.84
CA GLN A 153 5.31 -10.67 -16.68
C GLN A 153 4.16 -10.20 -15.80
N TYR A 154 4.21 -10.56 -14.52
CA TYR A 154 3.30 -10.07 -13.49
C TYR A 154 3.98 -8.97 -12.68
N LEU A 155 3.22 -7.92 -12.38
CA LEU A 155 3.67 -6.76 -11.63
C LEU A 155 2.70 -6.54 -10.47
N VAL A 156 3.20 -6.54 -9.26
CA VAL A 156 2.41 -6.26 -8.04
C VAL A 156 2.93 -4.97 -7.43
N THR A 157 2.12 -3.94 -7.41
CA THR A 157 2.52 -2.59 -7.00
C THR A 157 1.80 -2.17 -5.73
N GLN A 158 2.57 -1.77 -4.71
CA GLN A 158 2.08 -1.08 -3.54
C GLN A 158 2.48 0.38 -3.58
N LYS A 159 1.50 1.27 -3.37
CA LYS A 159 1.71 2.73 -3.27
C LYS A 159 1.36 3.23 -1.87
N TRP A 160 2.07 4.23 -1.41
CA TRP A 160 1.76 4.94 -0.18
C TRP A 160 1.33 6.38 -0.48
N HIS A 161 0.53 6.94 0.41
CA HIS A 161 0.21 8.36 0.34
C HIS A 161 1.44 9.20 0.69
N THR A 162 1.58 10.34 0.05
CA THR A 162 2.44 11.40 0.55
C THR A 162 1.74 12.06 1.73
N LYS A 163 2.32 11.95 2.92
CA LYS A 163 1.81 12.63 4.10
C LYS A 163 2.04 14.14 3.98
N GLY A 164 1.11 14.92 4.53
CA GLY A 164 1.32 16.36 4.68
C GLY A 164 2.40 16.69 5.72
N VAL A 165 2.85 17.92 5.74
CA VAL A 165 3.91 18.42 6.64
C VAL A 165 3.59 18.23 8.15
N ASP A 166 2.30 18.14 8.50
CA ASP A 166 1.84 17.99 9.88
C ASP A 166 1.61 16.53 10.31
N ALA A 167 1.82 15.57 9.42
CA ALA A 167 1.63 14.16 9.73
C ALA A 167 2.96 13.54 10.20
N ALA A 168 2.93 12.88 11.36
CA ALA A 168 4.08 12.12 11.83
C ALA A 168 4.48 11.06 10.79
N SER A 169 5.76 11.01 10.47
CA SER A 169 6.31 10.01 9.56
C SER A 169 6.70 8.79 10.38
N ASP A 170 5.83 7.78 10.41
CA ASP A 170 6.09 6.54 11.11
C ASP A 170 6.77 5.53 10.19
N HIS A 171 7.71 4.77 10.77
CA HIS A 171 8.28 3.61 10.11
C HIS A 171 7.31 2.43 10.25
N TYR A 172 7.05 1.75 9.13
CA TYR A 172 6.34 0.48 9.15
C TYR A 172 7.21 -0.62 9.76
N LYS A 173 6.60 -1.56 10.48
CA LYS A 173 7.29 -2.68 11.11
C LYS A 173 7.31 -3.92 10.24
N GLN A 174 6.35 -4.02 9.31
CA GLN A 174 6.21 -5.13 8.38
C GLN A 174 5.76 -4.64 7.01
N PHE A 175 6.38 -5.16 5.96
CA PHE A 175 5.92 -5.02 4.59
C PHE A 175 6.27 -6.28 3.81
N SER A 176 5.27 -6.90 3.20
CA SER A 176 5.48 -8.06 2.33
C SER A 176 4.53 -8.06 1.14
N ILE A 177 4.98 -8.64 0.04
CA ILE A 177 4.20 -8.91 -1.17
C ILE A 177 4.21 -10.41 -1.38
N GLN A 178 3.03 -11.03 -1.49
CA GLN A 178 2.85 -12.46 -1.71
C GLN A 178 2.01 -12.69 -2.94
N ASP A 179 2.46 -13.59 -3.81
CA ASP A 179 1.75 -13.98 -5.02
C ASP A 179 1.62 -15.51 -5.08
N PRO A 180 0.46 -16.07 -4.73
CA PRO A 180 0.17 -17.47 -4.99
C PRO A 180 -0.04 -17.65 -6.51
N ILE A 181 0.98 -18.16 -7.17
CA ILE A 181 1.00 -18.33 -8.63
C ILE A 181 0.03 -19.46 -9.02
N GLU A 182 -0.92 -19.13 -9.88
CA GLU A 182 -1.97 -20.05 -10.33
C GLU A 182 -1.37 -21.36 -10.91
N ALA A 183 -2.01 -22.50 -10.60
CA ALA A 183 -1.44 -23.83 -10.81
C ALA A 183 -1.05 -24.15 -12.27
N ARG A 184 -1.75 -23.58 -13.24
CA ARG A 184 -1.48 -23.77 -14.69
C ARG A 184 -0.31 -22.94 -15.20
N LEU A 185 0.14 -21.94 -14.44
CA LEU A 185 1.31 -21.14 -14.78
C LEU A 185 2.59 -21.81 -14.25
N THR A 186 3.69 -21.65 -14.94
CA THR A 186 4.99 -22.09 -14.45
C THR A 186 5.86 -20.87 -14.12
N TYR A 187 6.18 -20.70 -12.84
CA TYR A 187 7.09 -19.64 -12.41
C TYR A 187 8.47 -19.82 -13.05
N LYS A 188 9.03 -18.75 -13.60
CA LYS A 188 10.40 -18.74 -14.09
C LYS A 188 11.33 -18.37 -12.93
N GLU A 189 12.00 -19.35 -12.37
CA GLU A 189 12.92 -19.14 -11.26
C GLU A 189 14.00 -18.10 -11.60
N GLY A 190 14.37 -17.30 -10.60
CA GLY A 190 15.35 -16.23 -10.76
C GLY A 190 14.86 -15.00 -11.54
N SER A 191 13.59 -14.97 -11.99
CA SER A 191 13.04 -13.84 -12.73
C SER A 191 12.46 -12.74 -11.83
N ALA A 192 12.29 -13.00 -10.54
CA ALA A 192 11.67 -12.05 -9.64
C ALA A 192 12.65 -10.98 -9.16
N GLN A 193 12.18 -9.76 -9.12
CA GLN A 193 12.90 -8.60 -8.59
C GLN A 193 11.93 -7.62 -7.95
N VAL A 194 12.40 -6.83 -7.00
CA VAL A 194 11.63 -5.79 -6.35
C VAL A 194 12.25 -4.43 -6.61
N ILE A 195 11.45 -3.54 -7.17
CA ILE A 195 11.89 -2.21 -7.59
C ILE A 195 11.19 -1.14 -6.76
N ASP A 196 11.94 -0.22 -6.21
CA ASP A 196 11.43 1.07 -5.77
C ASP A 196 11.30 1.98 -6.98
N LYS A 197 10.10 2.04 -7.55
CA LYS A 197 9.83 2.84 -8.76
C LYS A 197 10.03 4.33 -8.51
N SER A 198 9.77 4.81 -7.31
CA SER A 198 9.93 6.22 -6.96
C SER A 198 11.39 6.67 -6.97
N LYS A 199 12.32 5.74 -6.77
CA LYS A 199 13.77 5.98 -6.78
C LYS A 199 14.49 5.35 -7.98
N GLY A 200 13.79 4.56 -8.79
CA GLY A 200 14.38 3.78 -9.87
C GLY A 200 15.44 2.77 -9.40
N LYS A 201 15.29 2.25 -8.16
CA LYS A 201 16.31 1.38 -7.52
C LYS A 201 15.79 -0.04 -7.35
N ASP A 202 16.62 -1.03 -7.71
CA ASP A 202 16.41 -2.42 -7.31
C ASP A 202 16.65 -2.54 -5.80
N ILE A 203 15.66 -3.06 -5.09
CA ILE A 203 15.67 -3.28 -3.63
C ILE A 203 15.42 -4.74 -3.28
N THR A 204 15.60 -5.67 -4.22
CA THR A 204 15.37 -7.10 -4.00
C THR A 204 16.16 -7.60 -2.78
N SER A 205 17.42 -7.21 -2.67
CA SER A 205 18.32 -7.57 -1.54
C SER A 205 18.03 -6.84 -0.22
N GLU A 206 17.16 -5.85 -0.22
CA GLU A 206 16.72 -5.15 1.00
C GLU A 206 15.66 -5.95 1.78
N GLY A 207 15.31 -7.12 1.30
CA GLY A 207 14.38 -8.06 1.93
C GLY A 207 14.75 -9.50 1.60
N THR A 208 13.85 -10.42 1.96
CA THR A 208 13.98 -11.85 1.67
C THR A 208 12.99 -12.22 0.57
N LEU A 209 13.50 -12.65 -0.59
CA LEU A 209 12.71 -13.16 -1.70
C LEU A 209 12.74 -14.69 -1.69
N THR A 210 11.58 -15.34 -1.62
CA THR A 210 11.42 -16.80 -1.57
C THR A 210 10.35 -17.26 -2.54
N TYR A 211 10.52 -18.46 -3.08
CA TYR A 211 9.47 -19.19 -3.77
C TYR A 211 9.28 -20.55 -3.11
N ASP A 212 8.09 -20.79 -2.58
CA ASP A 212 7.69 -22.08 -2.05
C ASP A 212 7.00 -22.88 -3.14
N SER A 213 7.63 -23.93 -3.63
CA SER A 213 7.12 -24.78 -4.70
C SER A 213 5.90 -25.61 -4.29
N ASN A 214 5.71 -25.90 -3.00
CA ASN A 214 4.56 -26.65 -2.51
C ASN A 214 3.28 -25.82 -2.53
N SER A 215 3.34 -24.62 -1.97
CA SER A 215 2.23 -23.66 -2.00
C SER A 215 2.21 -22.83 -3.29
N ARG A 216 3.23 -22.95 -4.15
CA ARG A 216 3.43 -22.17 -5.38
C ARG A 216 3.40 -20.65 -5.12
N THR A 217 3.90 -20.23 -3.97
CA THR A 217 3.83 -18.84 -3.53
C THR A 217 5.20 -18.16 -3.65
N LEU A 218 5.23 -17.11 -4.45
CA LEU A 218 6.34 -16.16 -4.48
C LEU A 218 6.10 -15.12 -3.38
N LYS A 219 7.09 -14.93 -2.51
CA LYS A 219 7.02 -13.93 -1.43
C LYS A 219 8.29 -13.09 -1.37
N TRP A 220 8.12 -11.79 -1.27
CA TRP A 220 9.17 -10.88 -0.81
C TRP A 220 8.73 -10.22 0.49
N GLU A 221 9.63 -10.18 1.47
CA GLU A 221 9.42 -9.58 2.77
C GLU A 221 10.56 -8.61 3.06
N ALA A 222 10.22 -7.35 3.28
CA ALA A 222 11.19 -6.30 3.58
C ALA A 222 11.92 -6.59 4.89
N SER A 223 13.22 -6.35 4.93
CA SER A 223 14.01 -6.50 6.15
C SER A 223 13.66 -5.41 7.18
N ALA A 224 13.81 -5.73 8.47
CA ALA A 224 13.65 -4.76 9.53
C ALA A 224 14.61 -3.57 9.37
N ASN A 225 15.82 -3.81 8.87
CA ASN A 225 16.79 -2.77 8.58
C ASN A 225 16.33 -1.83 7.47
N PHE A 226 15.75 -2.37 6.38
CA PHE A 226 15.17 -1.54 5.32
C PHE A 226 14.04 -0.66 5.85
N LEU A 227 13.11 -1.22 6.62
CA LEU A 227 11.97 -0.50 7.16
C LEU A 227 12.36 0.57 8.18
N SER A 228 13.33 0.30 9.05
CA SER A 228 13.81 1.27 10.05
C SER A 228 14.59 2.44 9.43
N ASN A 229 15.23 2.23 8.28
CA ASN A 229 16.03 3.25 7.61
C ASN A 229 15.29 3.95 6.46
N ASN A 230 14.04 3.56 6.16
CA ASN A 230 13.30 4.11 5.03
C ASN A 230 11.87 4.49 5.41
N LEU A 231 11.52 5.73 5.17
CA LEU A 231 10.13 6.17 5.13
C LEU A 231 9.52 5.75 3.79
N LEU A 232 8.33 5.15 3.84
CA LEU A 232 7.63 4.68 2.64
C LEU A 232 6.61 5.69 2.09
N ASP A 233 6.49 6.85 2.72
CA ASP A 233 5.59 7.93 2.30
C ASP A 233 5.84 8.33 0.85
N GLY A 234 4.77 8.35 0.07
CA GLY A 234 4.80 8.71 -1.35
C GLY A 234 5.54 7.71 -2.26
N ARG A 235 6.05 6.61 -1.70
CA ARG A 235 6.79 5.61 -2.49
C ARG A 235 5.86 4.66 -3.24
N GLU A 236 6.42 4.06 -4.28
CA GLU A 236 5.81 3.01 -5.08
C GLU A 236 6.80 1.85 -5.19
N ILE A 237 6.47 0.72 -4.57
CA ILE A 237 7.31 -0.50 -4.59
C ILE A 237 6.59 -1.57 -5.40
N GLN A 238 7.31 -2.21 -6.30
CA GLN A 238 6.78 -3.16 -7.25
C GLN A 238 7.57 -4.47 -7.24
N LEU A 239 6.89 -5.59 -6.99
CA LEU A 239 7.41 -6.93 -7.26
C LEU A 239 7.09 -7.27 -8.72
N ILE A 240 8.12 -7.68 -9.46
CA ILE A 240 8.02 -8.10 -10.86
C ILE A 240 8.50 -9.55 -10.96
N PHE A 241 7.79 -10.39 -11.67
CA PHE A 241 8.25 -11.75 -11.98
C PHE A 241 7.68 -12.27 -13.30
N THR A 242 8.31 -13.28 -13.85
CA THR A 242 7.90 -13.91 -15.12
C THR A 242 7.31 -15.30 -14.84
N ALA A 243 6.24 -15.61 -15.54
CA ALA A 243 5.68 -16.96 -15.59
C ALA A 243 5.45 -17.39 -17.05
N LYS A 244 5.50 -18.70 -17.29
CA LYS A 244 5.14 -19.30 -18.58
C LYS A 244 3.68 -19.74 -18.57
N THR A 245 3.00 -19.50 -19.66
CA THR A 245 1.64 -19.97 -19.91
C THR A 245 1.64 -21.49 -20.17
N PRO A 246 0.52 -22.19 -19.93
CA PRO A 246 0.40 -23.62 -20.25
C PRO A 246 0.53 -23.87 -21.76
N LEU A 247 0.80 -25.14 -22.11
CA LEU A 247 0.90 -25.60 -23.52
C LEU A 247 -0.44 -25.92 -24.15
N GLN A 248 -1.50 -25.96 -23.35
CA GLN A 248 -2.87 -26.26 -23.79
C GLN A 248 -3.75 -25.03 -23.75
N SER A 249 -4.90 -25.09 -24.42
CA SER A 249 -5.88 -24.01 -24.44
C SER A 249 -6.48 -23.79 -23.05
N GLU A 250 -6.46 -22.55 -22.59
CA GLU A 250 -7.04 -22.15 -21.31
C GLU A 250 -7.73 -20.79 -21.47
N LYS A 251 -9.00 -20.70 -21.04
CA LYS A 251 -9.79 -19.47 -21.22
C LYS A 251 -9.57 -18.43 -20.16
N ASN A 252 -9.45 -18.84 -18.90
CA ASN A 252 -9.39 -17.91 -17.76
C ASN A 252 -8.36 -18.42 -16.75
N ILE A 253 -7.18 -17.87 -16.79
CA ILE A 253 -6.14 -18.06 -15.78
C ILE A 253 -6.15 -16.82 -14.93
N ASP A 254 -6.77 -16.90 -13.75
CA ASP A 254 -6.90 -15.80 -12.80
C ASP A 254 -5.69 -15.80 -11.85
N ASN A 255 -5.14 -14.64 -11.59
CA ASN A 255 -4.11 -14.48 -10.58
C ASN A 255 -4.33 -13.23 -9.73
N GLN A 256 -4.12 -13.34 -8.41
CA GLN A 256 -4.30 -12.28 -7.43
C GLN A 256 -3.23 -12.36 -6.35
N ALA A 257 -2.61 -11.26 -6.04
CA ALA A 257 -1.61 -11.14 -4.98
C ALA A 257 -2.21 -10.60 -3.68
N VAL A 258 -1.44 -10.73 -2.61
CA VAL A 258 -1.72 -10.15 -1.29
C VAL A 258 -0.52 -9.30 -0.87
N VAL A 259 -0.79 -8.12 -0.37
CA VAL A 259 0.22 -7.24 0.22
C VAL A 259 -0.14 -7.00 1.68
N ALA A 260 0.83 -7.24 2.57
CA ALA A 260 0.68 -6.95 3.99
C ALA A 260 1.58 -5.77 4.38
N VAL A 261 1.00 -4.81 5.10
CA VAL A 261 1.68 -3.68 5.71
C VAL A 261 1.26 -3.65 7.17
N ASP A 262 2.20 -3.87 8.07
CA ASP A 262 1.93 -4.09 9.50
C ASP A 262 0.83 -5.14 9.71
N ASN A 263 -0.25 -4.79 10.39
CA ASN A 263 -1.36 -5.70 10.67
C ASN A 263 -2.48 -5.68 9.60
N VAL A 264 -2.27 -4.97 8.49
CA VAL A 264 -3.26 -4.82 7.42
C VAL A 264 -2.83 -5.61 6.19
N SER A 265 -3.66 -6.54 5.74
CA SER A 265 -3.44 -7.30 4.51
C SER A 265 -4.50 -6.96 3.48
N ASN A 266 -4.07 -6.58 2.30
CA ASN A 266 -4.94 -6.21 1.18
C ASN A 266 -4.69 -7.11 -0.02
N LYS A 267 -5.76 -7.58 -0.65
CA LYS A 267 -5.71 -8.26 -1.95
C LYS A 267 -5.60 -7.23 -3.07
N THR A 268 -4.87 -7.57 -4.11
CA THR A 268 -4.89 -6.79 -5.36
C THR A 268 -6.21 -7.01 -6.12
N ASN A 269 -6.39 -6.27 -7.21
CA ASN A 269 -7.30 -6.72 -8.25
C ASN A 269 -6.87 -8.09 -8.78
N VAL A 270 -7.82 -8.85 -9.33
CA VAL A 270 -7.53 -10.07 -10.09
C VAL A 270 -7.15 -9.68 -11.52
N VAL A 271 -6.08 -10.27 -12.04
CA VAL A 271 -5.75 -10.23 -13.48
C VAL A 271 -6.09 -11.58 -14.10
N THR A 272 -6.51 -11.58 -15.37
CA THR A 272 -6.95 -12.79 -16.09
C THR A 272 -6.29 -12.83 -17.46
N ILE A 273 -5.69 -13.97 -17.79
CA ILE A 273 -5.18 -14.23 -19.15
C ILE A 273 -5.86 -15.47 -19.74
N GLY A 274 -5.87 -15.57 -21.06
CA GLY A 274 -6.27 -16.75 -21.81
C GLY A 274 -5.12 -17.26 -22.67
N VAL A 275 -5.15 -18.53 -23.04
CA VAL A 275 -4.14 -19.18 -23.87
C VAL A 275 -4.81 -19.92 -25.00
N ASP A 276 -4.34 -19.72 -26.24
CA ASP A 276 -4.73 -20.49 -27.42
C ASP A 276 -3.48 -21.04 -28.11
N PRO A 277 -3.30 -22.37 -28.16
CA PRO A 277 -2.17 -22.99 -28.81
C PRO A 277 -2.20 -22.86 -30.35
N ASN A 278 -3.35 -22.52 -30.94
CA ASN A 278 -3.52 -22.43 -32.39
C ASN A 278 -3.26 -21.00 -32.92
N LEU A 279 -2.92 -20.05 -32.08
CA LEU A 279 -2.54 -18.74 -32.59
C LEU A 279 -1.29 -18.84 -33.43
N PRO A 280 -1.27 -18.22 -34.63
CA PRO A 280 -0.08 -18.20 -35.46
C PRO A 280 1.07 -17.58 -34.65
N GLN A 281 2.16 -18.33 -34.55
CA GLN A 281 3.38 -17.76 -33.97
C GLN A 281 3.78 -16.58 -34.83
N VAL A 282 3.68 -15.38 -34.33
CA VAL A 282 4.32 -14.24 -34.96
C VAL A 282 5.81 -14.46 -34.76
N ILE A 283 6.41 -15.17 -35.71
CA ILE A 283 7.86 -15.17 -35.90
C ILE A 283 8.16 -13.70 -36.25
N VAL A 284 8.44 -12.88 -35.29
CA VAL A 284 9.07 -11.60 -35.56
C VAL A 284 10.38 -11.99 -36.20
N PRO A 285 10.57 -11.73 -37.52
CA PRO A 285 11.85 -11.96 -38.11
C PRO A 285 12.84 -11.24 -37.21
N LYS A 286 13.89 -11.92 -36.77
CA LYS A 286 15.06 -11.22 -36.27
C LYS A 286 15.56 -10.39 -37.47
N THR A 287 14.93 -9.27 -37.70
CA THR A 287 15.49 -8.18 -38.51
C THR A 287 16.65 -7.68 -37.67
N GLY A 288 17.61 -8.61 -37.58
CA GLY A 288 18.79 -8.48 -36.78
C GLY A 288 19.56 -7.34 -37.38
N SER A 289 19.86 -6.50 -36.52
CA SER A 289 20.82 -5.43 -36.51
C SER A 289 22.16 -5.70 -37.24
N THR A 290 22.52 -6.94 -37.54
CA THR A 290 23.78 -7.28 -38.20
C THR A 290 23.81 -6.83 -39.66
N HIS A 291 22.72 -6.93 -40.41
CA HIS A 291 22.70 -6.47 -41.80
C HIS A 291 22.63 -4.95 -41.93
N LEU A 292 21.91 -4.26 -41.00
CA LEU A 292 21.81 -2.80 -41.04
C LEU A 292 23.15 -2.14 -40.70
N VAL A 293 23.88 -2.68 -39.71
CA VAL A 293 25.20 -2.19 -39.32
C VAL A 293 26.22 -2.45 -40.42
N THR A 294 26.23 -3.64 -41.03
CA THR A 294 27.12 -3.94 -42.14
C THR A 294 26.81 -3.09 -43.38
N THR A 295 25.54 -2.86 -43.70
CA THR A 295 25.17 -2.01 -44.84
C THR A 295 25.56 -0.54 -44.58
N LEU A 296 25.37 -0.02 -43.37
CA LEU A 296 25.79 1.33 -42.98
C LEU A 296 27.30 1.50 -42.98
N VAL A 297 28.07 0.52 -42.49
CA VAL A 297 29.55 0.55 -42.51
C VAL A 297 30.09 0.49 -43.92
N VAL A 298 29.55 -0.37 -44.79
CA VAL A 298 29.96 -0.46 -46.20
C VAL A 298 29.61 0.82 -46.95
N SER A 299 28.44 1.42 -46.69
CA SER A 299 28.06 2.70 -47.34
C SER A 299 28.97 3.85 -46.90
N LEU A 300 29.34 3.90 -45.61
CA LEU A 300 30.26 4.91 -45.10
C LEU A 300 31.68 4.77 -45.67
N LEU A 301 32.17 3.53 -45.81
CA LEU A 301 33.48 3.23 -46.43
C LEU A 301 33.51 3.63 -47.89
N LEU A 302 32.45 3.35 -48.67
CA LEU A 302 32.33 3.77 -50.07
C LEU A 302 32.29 5.30 -50.22
N LEU A 303 31.64 6.01 -49.29
CA LEU A 303 31.60 7.48 -49.31
C LEU A 303 32.98 8.06 -48.99
N VAL A 304 33.73 7.49 -48.07
CA VAL A 304 35.10 7.93 -47.74
C VAL A 304 36.06 7.66 -48.91
N LEU A 305 35.95 6.50 -49.59
CA LEU A 305 36.76 6.22 -50.76
C LEU A 305 36.44 7.14 -51.93
N ALA A 306 35.15 7.46 -52.15
CA ALA A 306 34.75 8.41 -53.21
C ALA A 306 35.27 9.83 -52.97
N THR A 307 35.22 10.32 -51.70
CA THR A 307 35.76 11.61 -51.34
C THR A 307 37.28 11.66 -51.43
N PHE A 308 37.99 10.59 -51.10
CA PHE A 308 39.45 10.53 -51.22
C PHE A 308 39.87 10.53 -52.69
N SER A 309 39.18 9.77 -53.56
CA SER A 309 39.42 9.76 -55.01
C SER A 309 39.17 11.16 -55.64
N TYR A 310 38.11 11.87 -55.20
CA TYR A 310 37.81 13.20 -55.66
C TYR A 310 38.87 14.22 -55.26
N VAL A 311 39.42 14.13 -54.07
CA VAL A 311 40.47 15.01 -53.57
C VAL A 311 41.78 14.75 -54.31
N VAL A 312 42.15 13.48 -54.56
CA VAL A 312 43.38 13.12 -55.32
C VAL A 312 43.31 13.57 -56.78
N LEU A 313 42.12 13.49 -57.42
CA LEU A 313 41.93 14.00 -58.80
C LEU A 313 41.92 15.52 -58.96
N LYS A 314 41.71 16.27 -57.87
CA LYS A 314 41.66 17.73 -57.86
C LYS A 314 43.01 18.40 -57.59
N PHE A 315 44.00 17.65 -57.08
CA PHE A 315 45.32 18.12 -56.72
C PHE A 315 46.46 17.52 -57.53
N ASN A 316 46.15 16.75 -58.60
CA ASN A 316 47.05 16.38 -59.71
C ASN A 316 46.56 17.10 -60.95
#